data_8f7ef33b7797322ea3fce526ab6259e3
#
_entry.id   8f7ef33b7797322ea3fce526ab6259e3
#
_cell.length_a   1.000
_cell.length_b   1.000
_cell.length_c   1.000
_cell.angle_alpha   90.00
_cell.angle_beta   90.00
_cell.angle_gamma   90.00
#
_symmetry.space_group_name_H-M   'P 1'
#
loop_
_entity.id
_entity.type
_entity.pdbx_description
1 polymer ?
#
loop_
_entity_poly.entity_id
_entity_poly.type
_entity_poly.pdbx_seq_one_letter_code
_entity_poly.pdbx_strand_id
1 'polypeptide(L)'
;SDPSVSEMMVHPHFTNIQASMAMARTLLAGQDTPNRQIMLITDGLPTAHYEGEQLYLLYPPDPLTEQATMREAHRCAKEGIVINTFLVPSWSQDSEDIAFAQRLAEATRGRVFFTAGHDLDRFVLWDYLQQKRRIIG
;
A
#
# COMPACT_ATOMS: atom_id res chain seq x y z
N SER A 1 -14.31 -29.18 0.14
CA SER A 1 -13.62 -27.92 -0.15
C SER A 1 -13.26 -27.85 -1.62
N ASP A 2 -13.22 -26.66 -2.16
CA ASP A 2 -12.85 -26.41 -3.53
C ASP A 2 -11.34 -26.61 -3.69
N PRO A 3 -10.86 -27.54 -4.54
CA PRO A 3 -9.43 -27.75 -4.75
C PRO A 3 -8.69 -26.49 -5.20
N SER A 4 -9.34 -25.62 -5.95
CA SER A 4 -8.71 -24.38 -6.41
C SER A 4 -8.37 -23.44 -5.27
N VAL A 5 -9.16 -23.43 -4.20
CA VAL A 5 -8.89 -22.62 -3.03
C VAL A 5 -7.65 -23.14 -2.29
N SER A 6 -7.52 -24.46 -2.18
CA SER A 6 -6.35 -25.07 -1.54
C SER A 6 -5.08 -24.75 -2.33
N GLU A 7 -5.14 -24.81 -3.64
CA GLU A 7 -4.00 -24.46 -4.49
C GLU A 7 -3.60 -23.00 -4.34
N MET A 8 -4.57 -22.11 -4.24
CA MET A 8 -4.29 -20.68 -4.05
C MET A 8 -3.53 -20.41 -2.76
N MET A 9 -3.72 -21.22 -1.72
CA MET A 9 -3.01 -21.04 -0.45
C MET A 9 -1.56 -21.51 -0.50
N VAL A 10 -1.20 -22.35 -1.46
CA VAL A 10 0.15 -22.88 -1.61
C VAL A 10 1.03 -21.98 -2.48
N HIS A 11 0.43 -21.24 -3.40
CA HIS A 11 1.16 -20.37 -4.32
C HIS A 11 1.45 -18.99 -3.71
N PRO A 12 2.53 -18.32 -4.17
CA PRO A 12 2.77 -16.94 -3.76
C PRO A 12 1.56 -16.07 -4.06
N HIS A 13 1.16 -15.27 -3.10
CA HIS A 13 0.05 -14.35 -3.30
C HIS A 13 0.58 -13.08 -3.95
N PHE A 14 -0.07 -12.70 -5.05
CA PHE A 14 0.25 -11.45 -5.72
C PHE A 14 -0.61 -10.34 -5.17
N THR A 15 0.01 -9.20 -4.89
CA THR A 15 -0.66 -8.04 -4.31
C THR A 15 -0.70 -6.91 -5.32
N ASN A 16 -1.91 -6.50 -5.69
CA ASN A 16 -2.11 -5.40 -6.63
C ASN A 16 -2.64 -4.17 -5.90
N ILE A 17 -1.74 -3.39 -5.34
CA ILE A 17 -2.07 -2.16 -4.61
C ILE A 17 -2.62 -1.11 -5.58
N GLN A 18 -2.07 -1.03 -6.78
CA GLN A 18 -2.54 -0.11 -7.82
C GLN A 18 -4.04 -0.28 -8.08
N ALA A 19 -4.48 -1.52 -8.34
CA ALA A 19 -5.89 -1.80 -8.64
C ALA A 19 -6.79 -1.49 -7.44
N SER A 20 -6.34 -1.81 -6.24
CA SER A 20 -7.09 -1.50 -5.02
C SER A 20 -7.30 -0.01 -4.84
N MET A 21 -6.26 0.79 -5.06
CA MET A 21 -6.35 2.24 -4.96
C MET A 21 -7.23 2.81 -6.07
N ALA A 22 -7.12 2.28 -7.29
CA ALA A 22 -7.94 2.75 -8.41
C ALA A 22 -9.43 2.49 -8.14
N MET A 23 -9.76 1.32 -7.60
CA MET A 23 -11.12 0.98 -7.23
C MET A 23 -11.63 1.92 -6.13
N ALA A 24 -10.84 2.13 -5.10
CA ALA A 24 -11.22 3.03 -4.00
C ALA A 24 -11.39 4.46 -4.49
N ARG A 25 -10.50 4.94 -5.36
CA ARG A 25 -10.61 6.27 -5.95
C ARG A 25 -11.92 6.43 -6.73
N THR A 26 -12.27 5.41 -7.52
CA THR A 26 -13.53 5.43 -8.29
C THR A 26 -14.74 5.50 -7.36
N LEU A 27 -14.74 4.73 -6.28
CA LEU A 27 -15.83 4.77 -5.30
C LEU A 27 -15.92 6.11 -4.60
N LEU A 28 -14.78 6.70 -4.24
CA LEU A 28 -14.74 7.98 -3.55
C LEU A 28 -15.12 9.16 -4.47
N ALA A 29 -14.90 9.03 -5.76
CA ALA A 29 -15.27 10.07 -6.73
C ALA A 29 -16.77 10.36 -6.73
N GLY A 30 -17.60 9.37 -6.35
CA GLY A 30 -19.03 9.56 -6.25
C GLY A 30 -19.50 10.14 -4.91
N GLN A 31 -18.60 10.40 -3.99
CA GLN A 31 -18.94 10.91 -2.66
C GLN A 31 -18.79 12.42 -2.60
N ASP A 32 -19.82 13.08 -2.08
CA ASP A 32 -19.83 14.54 -1.94
C ASP A 32 -19.31 14.93 -0.54
N THR A 33 -18.03 14.66 -0.31
CA THR A 33 -17.38 15.00 0.96
C THR A 33 -15.99 15.57 0.68
N PRO A 34 -15.56 16.60 1.43
CA PRO A 34 -14.24 17.20 1.23
C PRO A 34 -13.09 16.35 1.79
N ASN A 35 -13.38 15.44 2.72
CA ASN A 35 -12.35 14.64 3.38
C ASN A 35 -12.43 13.20 2.92
N ARG A 36 -11.67 12.88 1.86
CA ARG A 36 -11.64 11.54 1.31
C ARG A 36 -10.32 10.87 1.64
N GLN A 37 -10.42 9.66 2.18
CA GLN A 37 -9.25 8.92 2.63
C GLN A 37 -9.35 7.46 2.23
N ILE A 38 -8.18 6.87 1.96
CA ILE A 38 -8.02 5.43 1.77
C ILE A 38 -7.15 4.91 2.90
N MET A 39 -7.60 3.86 3.57
CA MET A 39 -6.75 3.12 4.50
C MET A 39 -6.20 1.90 3.77
N LEU A 40 -4.91 1.90 3.51
CA LEU A 40 -4.24 0.79 2.86
C LEU A 40 -3.57 -0.08 3.91
N ILE A 41 -3.91 -1.37 3.92
CA ILE A 41 -3.28 -2.34 4.83
C ILE A 41 -2.50 -3.32 3.96
N THR A 42 -1.19 -3.39 4.16
CA THR A 42 -0.32 -4.22 3.32
C THR A 42 0.83 -4.77 4.15
N ASP A 43 1.40 -5.89 3.72
CA ASP A 43 2.56 -6.50 4.37
C ASP A 43 3.87 -6.22 3.63
N GLY A 44 3.82 -5.54 2.49
CA GLY A 44 5.06 -5.25 1.75
C GLY A 44 4.82 -4.62 0.39
N LEU A 45 5.81 -4.82 -0.48
CA LEU A 45 5.80 -4.26 -1.82
C LEU A 45 4.75 -4.91 -2.71
N PRO A 46 4.17 -4.16 -3.65
CA PRO A 46 3.23 -4.74 -4.60
C PRO A 46 3.96 -5.63 -5.61
N THR A 47 3.27 -6.68 -6.05
CA THR A 47 3.80 -7.66 -7.00
C THR A 47 2.95 -7.78 -8.25
N ALA A 48 1.87 -7.01 -8.35
CA ALA A 48 1.00 -7.03 -9.50
C ALA A 48 0.53 -5.61 -9.85
N HIS A 49 0.31 -5.37 -11.13
CA HIS A 49 -0.26 -4.12 -11.60
C HIS A 49 -0.88 -4.31 -12.98
N TYR A 50 -1.72 -3.37 -13.37
CA TYR A 50 -2.26 -3.30 -14.71
C TYR A 50 -1.57 -2.23 -15.53
N GLU A 51 -1.31 -2.54 -16.80
CA GLU A 51 -1.00 -1.53 -17.82
C GLU A 51 -2.08 -1.65 -18.89
N GLY A 52 -3.01 -0.69 -18.91
CA GLY A 52 -4.23 -0.84 -19.66
C GLY A 52 -5.04 -2.02 -19.15
N GLU A 53 -5.36 -2.97 -20.01
CA GLU A 53 -6.08 -4.19 -19.64
C GLU A 53 -5.16 -5.36 -19.33
N GLN A 54 -3.85 -5.18 -19.52
CA GLN A 54 -2.86 -6.23 -19.30
C GLN A 54 -2.47 -6.31 -17.85
N LEU A 55 -2.62 -7.50 -17.24
CA LEU A 55 -2.18 -7.76 -15.88
C LEU A 55 -0.75 -8.28 -15.87
N TYR A 56 0.10 -7.66 -15.08
CA TYR A 56 1.48 -8.08 -14.85
C TYR A 56 1.63 -8.63 -13.44
N LEU A 57 2.20 -9.82 -13.34
CA LEU A 57 2.51 -10.49 -12.07
C LEU A 57 4.02 -10.64 -12.00
N LEU A 58 4.66 -9.85 -11.15
CA LEU A 58 6.12 -9.78 -11.07
C LEU A 58 6.61 -10.10 -9.66
N TYR A 59 7.20 -11.26 -9.50
CA TYR A 59 7.78 -11.69 -8.25
C TYR A 59 9.20 -12.22 -8.50
N PRO A 60 10.21 -11.78 -7.74
CA PRO A 60 10.13 -10.81 -6.63
C PRO A 60 9.68 -9.42 -7.11
N PRO A 61 9.33 -8.52 -6.16
CA PRO A 61 8.80 -7.21 -6.53
C PRO A 61 9.71 -6.46 -7.50
N ASP A 62 9.09 -5.82 -8.49
CA ASP A 62 9.78 -5.18 -9.61
C ASP A 62 9.52 -3.67 -9.60
N PRO A 63 10.52 -2.84 -9.96
CA PRO A 63 10.34 -1.39 -10.03
C PRO A 63 9.18 -0.94 -10.94
N LEU A 64 8.86 -1.70 -11.99
CA LEU A 64 7.74 -1.37 -12.87
C LEU A 64 6.42 -1.36 -12.12
N THR A 65 6.22 -2.36 -11.25
CA THR A 65 5.00 -2.46 -10.44
C THR A 65 4.94 -1.31 -9.43
N GLU A 66 6.06 -0.98 -8.80
CA GLU A 66 6.11 0.14 -7.87
C GLU A 66 5.78 1.45 -8.57
N GLN A 67 6.35 1.68 -9.76
CA GLN A 67 6.09 2.89 -10.53
C GLN A 67 4.61 3.01 -10.91
N ALA A 68 4.00 1.92 -11.36
CA ALA A 68 2.57 1.92 -11.70
C ALA A 68 1.72 2.21 -10.46
N THR A 69 2.10 1.67 -9.32
CA THR A 69 1.42 1.90 -8.05
C THR A 69 1.54 3.38 -7.63
N MET A 70 2.73 3.94 -7.75
CA MET A 70 2.95 5.35 -7.41
C MET A 70 2.20 6.30 -8.34
N ARG A 71 2.08 5.96 -9.63
CA ARG A 71 1.26 6.76 -10.56
C ARG A 71 -0.19 6.82 -10.09
N GLU A 72 -0.74 5.70 -9.60
CA GLU A 72 -2.11 5.70 -9.09
C GLU A 72 -2.22 6.49 -7.78
N ALA A 73 -1.22 6.42 -6.92
CA ALA A 73 -1.18 7.24 -5.70
C ALA A 73 -1.20 8.74 -6.06
N HIS A 74 -0.46 9.14 -7.09
CA HIS A 74 -0.48 10.53 -7.55
C HIS A 74 -1.84 10.94 -8.13
N ARG A 75 -2.55 10.04 -8.79
CA ARG A 75 -3.92 10.31 -9.23
C ARG A 75 -4.84 10.54 -8.04
N CYS A 76 -4.71 9.74 -7.01
CA CYS A 76 -5.46 9.93 -5.77
C CYS A 76 -5.17 11.31 -5.18
N ALA A 77 -3.90 11.70 -5.12
CA ALA A 77 -3.50 12.99 -4.57
C ALA A 77 -4.10 14.15 -5.36
N LYS A 78 -4.14 14.05 -6.69
CA LYS A 78 -4.76 15.08 -7.55
C LYS A 78 -6.24 15.25 -7.28
N GLU A 79 -6.90 14.20 -6.85
CA GLU A 79 -8.33 14.24 -6.52
C GLU A 79 -8.57 14.56 -5.04
N GLY A 80 -7.54 14.94 -4.30
CA GLY A 80 -7.66 15.30 -2.89
C GLY A 80 -7.83 14.12 -1.96
N ILE A 81 -7.44 12.93 -2.39
CA ILE A 81 -7.56 11.72 -1.58
C ILE A 81 -6.24 11.47 -0.85
N VAL A 82 -6.33 11.29 0.46
CA VAL A 82 -5.20 10.95 1.32
C VAL A 82 -5.12 9.44 1.47
N ILE A 83 -3.91 8.89 1.37
CA ILE A 83 -3.70 7.46 1.60
C ILE A 83 -2.92 7.29 2.91
N ASN A 84 -3.57 6.66 3.88
CA ASN A 84 -2.93 6.27 5.13
C ASN A 84 -2.62 4.78 5.04
N THR A 85 -1.40 4.39 5.40
CA THR A 85 -0.93 3.02 5.23
C THR A 85 -0.62 2.39 6.59
N PHE A 86 -1.13 1.19 6.80
CA PHE A 86 -0.74 0.34 7.91
C PHE A 86 0.08 -0.82 7.34
N LEU A 87 1.38 -0.81 7.63
CA LEU A 87 2.29 -1.85 7.18
C LEU A 87 2.34 -2.95 8.23
N VAL A 88 1.66 -4.07 7.95
CA VAL A 88 1.59 -5.18 8.91
C VAL A 88 2.91 -5.94 8.92
N PRO A 89 3.34 -6.46 10.07
CA PRO A 89 4.57 -7.22 10.17
C PRO A 89 4.54 -8.47 9.31
N SER A 90 5.67 -8.78 8.68
CA SER A 90 5.83 -10.02 7.93
C SER A 90 7.27 -10.51 8.10
N TRP A 91 7.46 -11.81 7.85
CA TRP A 91 8.78 -12.44 7.98
C TRP A 91 9.82 -11.84 7.03
N SER A 92 9.37 -11.37 5.87
CA SER A 92 10.23 -10.83 4.83
C SER A 92 10.24 -9.30 4.79
N GLN A 93 9.67 -8.65 5.80
CA GLN A 93 9.62 -7.19 5.83
C GLN A 93 11.02 -6.61 6.00
N ASP A 94 11.35 -5.65 5.15
CA ASP A 94 12.64 -4.99 5.16
C ASP A 94 12.51 -3.47 4.99
N SER A 95 13.65 -2.79 4.86
CA SER A 95 13.68 -1.33 4.72
C SER A 95 13.02 -0.84 3.42
N GLU A 96 13.00 -1.67 2.38
CA GLU A 96 12.35 -1.29 1.12
C GLU A 96 10.83 -1.23 1.27
N ASP A 97 10.25 -2.15 2.04
CA ASP A 97 8.82 -2.13 2.32
C ASP A 97 8.42 -0.85 3.05
N ILE A 98 9.21 -0.48 4.05
CA ILE A 98 8.98 0.74 4.83
C ILE A 98 9.15 1.98 3.94
N ALA A 99 10.20 2.01 3.14
CA ALA A 99 10.45 3.14 2.23
C ALA A 99 9.32 3.32 1.21
N PHE A 100 8.79 2.22 0.69
CA PHE A 100 7.66 2.28 -0.24
C PHE A 100 6.43 2.89 0.44
N ALA A 101 6.10 2.42 1.65
CA ALA A 101 4.97 2.96 2.41
C ALA A 101 5.15 4.47 2.69
N GLN A 102 6.35 4.89 3.01
CA GLN A 102 6.67 6.31 3.21
C GLN A 102 6.50 7.12 1.92
N ARG A 103 6.90 6.56 0.77
CA ARG A 103 6.69 7.24 -0.52
C ARG A 103 5.21 7.40 -0.85
N LEU A 104 4.39 6.39 -0.55
CA LEU A 104 2.94 6.51 -0.71
C LEU A 104 2.37 7.65 0.14
N ALA A 105 2.81 7.70 1.39
CA ALA A 105 2.37 8.76 2.29
C ALA A 105 2.80 10.14 1.80
N GLU A 106 4.06 10.27 1.36
CA GLU A 106 4.55 11.55 0.82
C GLU A 106 3.74 12.01 -0.38
N ALA A 107 3.39 11.08 -1.27
CA ALA A 107 2.63 11.42 -2.47
C ALA A 107 1.25 11.99 -2.15
N THR A 108 0.64 11.57 -1.04
CA THR A 108 -0.74 11.92 -0.70
C THR A 108 -0.89 12.66 0.62
N ARG A 109 0.22 13.02 1.28
CA ARG A 109 0.25 13.67 2.59
C ARG A 109 -0.40 12.82 3.68
N GLY A 110 -0.25 11.52 3.58
CA GLY A 110 -0.82 10.57 4.51
C GLY A 110 0.14 10.18 5.62
N ARG A 111 -0.25 9.17 6.37
CA ARG A 111 0.51 8.65 7.50
C ARG A 111 0.82 7.17 7.28
N VAL A 112 1.89 6.72 7.91
CA VAL A 112 2.29 5.32 7.89
C VAL A 112 2.44 4.83 9.32
N PHE A 113 1.85 3.66 9.60
CA PHE A 113 2.06 2.92 10.84
C PHE A 113 2.82 1.65 10.48
N PHE A 114 3.93 1.40 11.15
CA PHE A 114 4.72 0.20 10.89
C PHE A 114 5.44 -0.26 12.17
N THR A 115 5.89 -1.52 12.16
CA THR A 115 6.62 -2.10 13.28
C THR A 115 8.11 -1.87 13.09
N ALA A 116 8.78 -1.39 14.13
CA ALA A 116 10.22 -1.16 14.12
C ALA A 116 10.94 -2.36 14.75
N GLY A 117 11.90 -2.92 14.00
CA GLY A 117 12.73 -4.02 14.50
C GLY A 117 11.94 -5.29 14.77
N HIS A 118 12.29 -5.97 15.87
CA HIS A 118 11.65 -7.24 16.25
C HIS A 118 10.54 -7.08 17.28
N ASP A 119 10.18 -5.85 17.60
CA ASP A 119 9.25 -5.53 18.68
C ASP A 119 7.84 -5.41 18.10
N LEU A 120 7.13 -6.55 18.02
CA LEU A 120 5.84 -6.63 17.33
C LEU A 120 4.70 -5.89 18.05
N ASP A 121 4.89 -5.54 19.32
CA ASP A 121 3.88 -4.80 20.07
C ASP A 121 4.12 -3.28 20.05
N ARG A 122 5.08 -2.83 19.27
CA ARG A 122 5.38 -1.42 19.10
C ARG A 122 5.23 -1.00 17.66
N PHE A 123 4.53 0.10 17.45
CA PHE A 123 4.36 0.67 16.12
C PHE A 123 4.98 2.06 16.07
N VAL A 124 5.58 2.37 14.93
CA VAL A 124 6.11 3.69 14.64
C VAL A 124 5.11 4.40 13.73
N LEU A 125 4.70 5.60 14.15
CA LEU A 125 3.92 6.48 13.29
C LEU A 125 4.88 7.40 12.56
N TRP A 126 4.80 7.42 11.24
CA TRP A 126 5.48 8.39 10.41
C TRP A 126 4.44 9.34 9.84
N ASP A 127 4.63 10.63 10.09
CA ASP A 127 3.71 11.67 9.63
C ASP A 127 4.43 12.52 8.59
N TYR A 128 3.90 12.51 7.38
CA TYR A 128 4.49 13.26 6.27
C TYR A 128 4.68 14.75 6.60
N LEU A 129 3.69 15.36 7.24
CA LEU A 129 3.73 16.80 7.51
C LEU A 129 4.82 17.18 8.50
N GLN A 130 5.14 16.30 9.43
CA GLN A 130 6.12 16.57 10.48
C GLN A 130 7.45 15.87 10.23
N GLN A 131 7.48 14.90 9.35
CA GLN A 131 8.66 14.06 9.07
C GLN A 131 9.28 13.49 10.36
N LYS A 132 8.40 13.15 11.31
CA LYS A 132 8.81 12.65 12.62
C LYS A 132 8.39 11.19 12.78
N ARG A 133 9.24 10.46 13.51
CA ARG A 133 8.89 9.13 13.97
C ARG A 133 8.38 9.24 15.41
N ARG A 134 7.25 8.60 15.68
CA ARG A 134 6.70 8.48 17.04
C ARG A 134 6.41 7.01 17.29
N ILE A 135 6.84 6.52 18.44
CA ILE A 135 6.56 5.14 18.85
C ILE A 135 5.22 5.12 19.55
N ILE A 136 4.33 4.25 19.08
CA ILE A 136 3.02 4.01 19.66
C ILE A 136 2.85 2.52 19.92
N GLY A 137 2.29 2.18 21.04
CA GLY A 137 2.10 0.78 21.32
C GLY A 137 1.65 0.51 22.71
#